data_866b93cdcec6afef4bfeb127f86a7b72
#
_entry.id   866b93cdcec6afef4bfeb127f86a7b72
#
_cell.length_a   1.000
_cell.length_b   1.000
_cell.length_c   1.000
_cell.angle_alpha   90.00
_cell.angle_beta   90.00
_cell.angle_gamma   90.00
#
_symmetry.space_group_name_H-M   'P 1'
#
loop_
_entity.id
_entity.type
_entity.pdbx_description
1 polymer ?
#
loop_
_entity_poly.entity_id
_entity_poly.type
_entity_poly.pdbx_seq_one_letter_code
_entity_poly.pdbx_strand_id
1 'polypeptide(L)'
;KTVEIIKQYESGIASWISEPDKGLYDAMNKGLRRVTGDYVWFLNAGDTLYTADTVQRIVASLKKKVSLPDVIYGETRIVDAAGKSLGMRRLKAPERLSWKGFRMGMLVCHQSFISKREIAPLYNTDYRLTADYDWCIQCLKRAKRVHNTHLVLSDFLEEGLSSANRKASLKERYEIMCKYYGKVSTIALHGWFAVRFYFAKWFKGRV
;
A
#
# COMPACT_ATOMS: atom_id res chain seq x y z
N LYS A 1 6.05 24.38 9.77
CA LYS A 1 6.60 24.25 8.39
C LYS A 1 5.65 23.50 7.43
N THR A 2 5.09 22.29 7.79
CA THR A 2 4.22 21.54 6.86
C THR A 2 2.95 22.34 6.47
N VAL A 3 2.24 22.91 7.43
CA VAL A 3 1.03 23.72 7.17
C VAL A 3 1.35 24.97 6.35
N GLU A 4 2.50 25.60 6.58
CA GLU A 4 2.98 26.74 5.80
C GLU A 4 3.22 26.39 4.33
N ILE A 5 3.79 25.19 4.08
CA ILE A 5 3.98 24.67 2.72
C ILE A 5 2.61 24.37 2.07
N ILE A 6 1.70 23.72 2.78
CA ILE A 6 0.34 23.45 2.27
C ILE A 6 -0.33 24.73 1.81
N LYS A 7 -0.27 25.80 2.62
CA LYS A 7 -0.83 27.11 2.29
C LYS A 7 -0.23 27.74 1.03
N GLN A 8 1.06 27.50 0.74
CA GLN A 8 1.70 27.98 -0.50
C GLN A 8 1.10 27.34 -1.77
N TYR A 9 0.58 26.11 -1.65
CA TYR A 9 0.00 25.34 -2.76
C TYR A 9 -1.53 25.21 -2.66
N GLU A 10 -2.17 25.98 -1.80
CA GLU A 10 -3.60 25.87 -1.46
C GLU A 10 -4.51 25.96 -2.70
N SER A 11 -4.15 26.79 -3.67
CA SER A 11 -4.91 26.92 -4.93
C SER A 11 -4.97 25.63 -5.76
N GLY A 12 -4.03 24.71 -5.56
CA GLY A 12 -3.98 23.40 -6.22
C GLY A 12 -4.55 22.26 -5.37
N ILE A 13 -5.00 22.53 -4.14
CA ILE A 13 -5.48 21.54 -3.17
C ILE A 13 -6.99 21.69 -2.99
N ALA A 14 -7.77 20.68 -3.37
CA ALA A 14 -9.22 20.71 -3.25
C ALA A 14 -9.70 20.86 -1.79
N SER A 15 -9.00 20.24 -0.83
CA SER A 15 -9.32 20.34 0.60
C SER A 15 -8.14 19.85 1.43
N TRP A 16 -7.88 20.53 2.55
CA TRP A 16 -6.90 20.07 3.53
C TRP A 16 -7.42 20.26 4.96
N ILE A 17 -6.84 19.55 5.91
CA ILE A 17 -7.14 19.64 7.34
C ILE A 17 -5.87 19.40 8.14
N SER A 18 -5.70 20.17 9.20
CA SER A 18 -4.62 19.99 10.17
C SER A 18 -5.22 20.02 11.57
N GLU A 19 -5.36 18.86 12.16
CA GLU A 19 -5.92 18.67 13.49
C GLU A 19 -5.28 17.44 14.16
N PRO A 20 -5.39 17.30 15.48
CA PRO A 20 -4.98 16.08 16.16
C PRO A 20 -5.73 14.86 15.65
N ASP A 21 -5.03 13.75 15.54
CA ASP A 21 -5.58 12.44 15.20
C ASP A 21 -5.13 11.35 16.20
N LYS A 22 -5.80 10.21 16.14
CA LYS A 22 -5.50 9.02 16.97
C LYS A 22 -4.50 8.07 16.31
N GLY A 23 -3.73 8.58 15.35
CA GLY A 23 -2.72 7.85 14.60
C GLY A 23 -2.97 7.88 13.09
N LEU A 24 -2.02 7.32 12.33
CA LEU A 24 -1.96 7.37 10.86
C LEU A 24 -3.30 6.98 10.20
N TYR A 25 -3.90 5.88 10.62
CA TYR A 25 -5.12 5.37 9.98
C TYR A 25 -6.39 6.13 10.38
N ASP A 26 -6.37 6.84 11.51
CA ASP A 26 -7.44 7.80 11.84
C ASP A 26 -7.38 9.01 10.89
N ALA A 27 -6.19 9.55 10.64
CA ALA A 27 -5.98 10.60 9.65
C ALA A 27 -6.40 10.15 8.24
N MET A 28 -6.03 8.94 7.81
CA MET A 28 -6.48 8.35 6.53
C MET A 28 -8.00 8.19 6.47
N ASN A 29 -8.65 7.80 7.56
CA ASN A 29 -10.11 7.71 7.65
C ASN A 29 -10.78 9.08 7.52
N LYS A 30 -10.20 10.12 8.11
CA LYS A 30 -10.68 11.50 7.92
C LYS A 30 -10.60 11.91 6.45
N GLY A 31 -9.49 11.57 5.78
CA GLY A 31 -9.32 11.76 4.35
C GLY A 31 -10.38 11.02 3.54
N LEU A 32 -10.60 9.71 3.81
CA LEU A 32 -11.62 8.90 3.13
C LEU A 32 -13.04 9.47 3.22
N ARG A 33 -13.39 10.10 4.33
CA ARG A 33 -14.70 10.74 4.51
C ARG A 33 -14.87 12.03 3.69
N ARG A 34 -13.76 12.64 3.27
CA ARG A 34 -13.75 13.95 2.57
C ARG A 34 -13.59 13.82 1.06
N VAL A 35 -13.03 12.72 0.56
CA VAL A 35 -12.79 12.53 -0.88
C VAL A 35 -14.11 12.41 -1.64
N THR A 36 -14.17 13.06 -2.80
CA THR A 36 -15.34 13.06 -3.70
C THR A 36 -15.05 12.37 -5.04
N GLY A 37 -13.78 12.12 -5.37
CA GLY A 37 -13.38 11.47 -6.62
C GLY A 37 -13.80 10.00 -6.70
N ASP A 38 -13.74 9.43 -7.89
CA ASP A 38 -14.11 8.04 -8.16
C ASP A 38 -13.10 7.05 -7.57
N TYR A 39 -11.84 7.46 -7.45
CA TYR A 39 -10.75 6.64 -6.92
C TYR A 39 -10.07 7.32 -5.74
N VAL A 40 -9.55 6.48 -4.86
CA VAL A 40 -8.73 6.89 -3.72
C VAL A 40 -7.34 6.33 -3.89
N TRP A 41 -6.35 7.21 -3.75
CA TRP A 41 -4.93 6.87 -3.76
C TRP A 41 -4.22 7.58 -2.62
N PHE A 42 -3.54 6.82 -1.76
CA PHE A 42 -2.82 7.36 -0.61
C PHE A 42 -1.33 7.47 -0.91
N LEU A 43 -0.79 8.65 -0.68
CA LEU A 43 0.65 8.92 -0.59
C LEU A 43 0.94 9.44 0.81
N ASN A 44 1.82 8.78 1.53
CA ASN A 44 2.21 9.19 2.87
C ASN A 44 3.32 10.25 2.81
N ALA A 45 3.56 10.94 3.92
CA ALA A 45 4.68 11.87 4.03
C ALA A 45 6.01 11.16 3.73
N GLY A 46 6.79 11.73 2.80
CA GLY A 46 8.04 11.17 2.32
C GLY A 46 7.91 10.33 1.05
N ASP A 47 6.72 9.85 0.71
CA ASP A 47 6.47 9.13 -0.54
C ASP A 47 6.14 10.12 -1.67
N THR A 48 6.49 9.76 -2.91
CA THR A 48 6.17 10.59 -4.09
C THR A 48 5.63 9.75 -5.24
N LEU A 49 5.02 10.40 -6.22
CA LEU A 49 4.76 9.78 -7.51
C LEU A 49 6.11 9.46 -8.19
N TYR A 50 6.16 8.33 -8.89
CA TYR A 50 7.39 7.90 -9.58
C TYR A 50 7.91 8.91 -10.60
N THR A 51 7.00 9.51 -11.36
CA THR A 51 7.28 10.60 -12.33
C THR A 51 6.13 11.59 -12.35
N ALA A 52 6.37 12.81 -12.83
CA ALA A 52 5.34 13.83 -12.94
C ALA A 52 4.15 13.42 -13.84
N ASP A 53 4.38 12.54 -14.80
CA ASP A 53 3.37 12.02 -15.73
C ASP A 53 2.72 10.69 -15.29
N THR A 54 3.01 10.22 -14.06
CA THR A 54 2.51 8.92 -13.55
C THR A 54 1.00 8.80 -13.68
N VAL A 55 0.24 9.84 -13.32
CA VAL A 55 -1.23 9.83 -13.41
C VAL A 55 -1.69 9.70 -14.86
N GLN A 56 -1.09 10.46 -15.77
CA GLN A 56 -1.41 10.40 -17.21
C GLN A 56 -1.14 9.01 -17.79
N ARG A 57 -0.05 8.36 -17.38
CA ARG A 57 0.30 6.99 -17.80
C ARG A 57 -0.68 5.97 -17.26
N ILE A 58 -1.14 6.11 -16.00
CA ILE A 58 -2.20 5.26 -15.45
C ILE A 58 -3.46 5.41 -16.29
N VAL A 59 -3.92 6.64 -16.54
CA VAL A 59 -5.11 6.91 -17.35
C VAL A 59 -4.95 6.33 -18.76
N ALA A 60 -3.79 6.47 -19.38
CA ALA A 60 -3.50 5.88 -20.69
C ALA A 60 -3.62 4.36 -20.69
N SER A 61 -3.20 3.67 -19.61
CA SER A 61 -3.33 2.21 -19.47
C SER A 61 -4.78 1.74 -19.40
N LEU A 62 -5.71 2.65 -19.07
CA LEU A 62 -7.14 2.35 -18.92
C LEU A 62 -7.95 2.61 -20.21
N LYS A 63 -7.42 3.37 -21.18
CA LYS A 63 -8.17 3.81 -22.39
C LYS A 63 -8.80 2.67 -23.20
N LYS A 64 -8.20 1.48 -23.19
CA LYS A 64 -8.70 0.30 -23.94
C LYS A 64 -9.65 -0.57 -23.10
N LYS A 65 -9.99 -0.19 -21.89
CA LYS A 65 -10.87 -0.97 -21.02
C LYS A 65 -12.33 -0.64 -21.30
N VAL A 66 -13.15 -1.67 -21.50
CA VAL A 66 -14.60 -1.52 -21.69
C VAL A 66 -15.27 -0.92 -20.43
N SER A 67 -14.70 -1.18 -19.28
CA SER A 67 -15.16 -0.64 -18.00
C SER A 67 -13.99 -0.39 -17.05
N LEU A 68 -14.08 0.66 -16.25
CA LEU A 68 -13.04 1.03 -15.32
C LEU A 68 -12.88 -0.05 -14.22
N PRO A 69 -11.65 -0.44 -13.88
CA PRO A 69 -11.36 -1.44 -12.85
C PRO A 69 -11.74 -0.91 -11.46
N ASP A 70 -11.99 -1.81 -10.53
CA ASP A 70 -12.31 -1.48 -9.15
C ASP A 70 -11.03 -1.24 -8.32
N VAL A 71 -9.95 -1.91 -8.71
CA VAL A 71 -8.60 -1.71 -8.16
C VAL A 71 -7.60 -1.59 -9.29
N ILE A 72 -6.70 -0.60 -9.18
CA ILE A 72 -5.58 -0.35 -10.08
C ILE A 72 -4.30 -0.47 -9.23
N TYR A 73 -3.28 -1.14 -9.73
CA TYR A 73 -2.03 -1.30 -9.00
C TYR A 73 -0.81 -1.35 -9.93
N GLY A 74 0.36 -1.21 -9.34
CA GLY A 74 1.62 -1.29 -10.06
C GLY A 74 2.79 -1.56 -9.13
N GLU A 75 3.98 -1.30 -9.65
CA GLU A 75 5.26 -1.47 -8.96
C GLU A 75 5.59 -0.24 -8.09
N THR A 76 6.55 -0.45 -7.18
CA THR A 76 7.08 0.59 -6.28
C THR A 76 8.58 0.58 -6.33
N ARG A 77 9.19 1.75 -6.45
CA ARG A 77 10.62 1.97 -6.25
C ARG A 77 10.87 2.37 -4.80
N ILE A 78 11.96 1.89 -4.22
CA ILE A 78 12.41 2.28 -2.87
C ILE A 78 13.42 3.40 -3.02
N VAL A 79 13.29 4.43 -2.19
CA VAL A 79 14.20 5.58 -2.15
C VAL A 79 14.66 5.86 -0.72
N ASP A 80 15.81 6.50 -0.57
CA ASP A 80 16.30 7.05 0.69
C ASP A 80 15.72 8.45 0.96
N ALA A 81 16.07 9.04 2.10
CA ALA A 81 15.60 10.37 2.49
C ALA A 81 16.06 11.51 1.54
N ALA A 82 17.09 11.27 0.72
CA ALA A 82 17.54 12.20 -0.32
C ALA A 82 16.83 11.97 -1.67
N GLY A 83 15.89 11.02 -1.75
CA GLY A 83 15.19 10.63 -2.97
C GLY A 83 16.03 9.77 -3.93
N LYS A 84 17.22 9.31 -3.50
CA LYS A 84 18.06 8.42 -4.30
C LYS A 84 17.48 7.02 -4.33
N SER A 85 17.42 6.42 -5.52
CA SER A 85 16.92 5.06 -5.71
C SER A 85 17.80 4.02 -5.01
N LEU A 86 17.16 3.20 -4.19
CA LEU A 86 17.73 1.99 -3.57
C LEU A 86 17.34 0.72 -4.36
N GLY A 87 16.56 0.87 -5.44
CA GLY A 87 16.12 -0.21 -6.28
C GLY A 87 14.60 -0.45 -6.24
N MET A 88 14.17 -1.48 -6.95
CA MET A 88 12.75 -1.86 -6.93
C MET A 88 12.42 -2.63 -5.65
N ARG A 89 11.18 -2.48 -5.20
CA ARG A 89 10.67 -3.26 -4.06
C ARG A 89 10.85 -4.76 -4.31
N ARG A 90 11.35 -5.48 -3.30
CA ARG A 90 11.69 -6.92 -3.41
C ARG A 90 10.49 -7.81 -3.81
N LEU A 91 9.30 -7.52 -3.29
CA LEU A 91 8.08 -8.20 -3.70
C LEU A 91 7.52 -7.48 -4.93
N LYS A 92 7.59 -8.13 -6.08
CA LYS A 92 7.04 -7.62 -7.33
C LYS A 92 5.51 -7.74 -7.34
N ALA A 93 4.86 -6.77 -7.96
CA ALA A 93 3.43 -6.78 -8.18
C ALA A 93 3.07 -7.99 -9.08
N PRO A 94 2.17 -8.90 -8.66
CA PRO A 94 1.83 -10.07 -9.44
C PRO A 94 1.00 -9.68 -10.67
N GLU A 95 1.08 -10.49 -11.73
CA GLU A 95 0.26 -10.29 -12.93
C GLU A 95 -1.25 -10.30 -12.62
N ARG A 96 -1.67 -11.15 -11.72
CA ARG A 96 -3.06 -11.24 -11.24
C ARG A 96 -3.09 -11.08 -9.72
N LEU A 97 -3.53 -9.93 -9.27
CA LEU A 97 -3.69 -9.62 -7.85
C LEU A 97 -5.06 -10.08 -7.36
N SER A 98 -5.07 -10.76 -6.22
CA SER A 98 -6.30 -11.13 -5.52
C SER A 98 -6.09 -11.09 -4.01
N TRP A 99 -7.18 -10.98 -3.24
CA TRP A 99 -7.09 -11.03 -1.78
C TRP A 99 -6.46 -12.34 -1.27
N LYS A 100 -6.67 -13.47 -1.97
CA LYS A 100 -6.05 -14.76 -1.62
C LYS A 100 -4.53 -14.74 -1.79
N GLY A 101 -4.01 -13.96 -2.74
CA GLY A 101 -2.56 -13.80 -2.94
C GLY A 101 -1.87 -13.10 -1.77
N PHE A 102 -2.57 -12.20 -1.08
CA PHE A 102 -2.03 -11.46 0.06
C PHE A 102 -1.62 -12.36 1.25
N ARG A 103 -2.07 -13.62 1.31
CA ARG A 103 -1.54 -14.61 2.26
C ARG A 103 -0.02 -14.77 2.18
N MET A 104 0.59 -14.44 1.04
CA MET A 104 2.05 -14.45 0.83
C MET A 104 2.73 -13.16 1.30
N GLY A 105 2.00 -12.25 1.91
CA GLY A 105 2.44 -10.93 2.37
C GLY A 105 1.84 -9.79 1.55
N MET A 106 2.29 -8.57 1.81
CA MET A 106 1.87 -7.36 1.09
C MET A 106 2.48 -7.35 -0.32
N LEU A 107 1.84 -8.01 -1.29
CA LEU A 107 2.37 -8.19 -2.65
C LEU A 107 2.50 -6.87 -3.42
N VAL A 108 1.64 -5.91 -3.13
CA VAL A 108 1.67 -4.56 -3.69
C VAL A 108 1.84 -3.58 -2.54
N CYS A 109 2.67 -2.57 -2.71
CA CYS A 109 2.80 -1.50 -1.73
C CYS A 109 1.51 -0.69 -1.68
N HIS A 110 1.13 -0.24 -0.49
CA HIS A 110 -0.08 0.57 -0.31
C HIS A 110 -0.06 1.83 -1.20
N GLN A 111 1.11 2.47 -1.34
CA GLN A 111 1.33 3.64 -2.17
C GLN A 111 1.30 3.36 -3.69
N SER A 112 1.21 2.10 -4.09
CA SER A 112 1.01 1.68 -5.48
C SER A 112 -0.29 0.89 -5.66
N PHE A 113 -1.27 1.15 -4.78
CA PHE A 113 -2.59 0.53 -4.76
C PHE A 113 -3.67 1.62 -4.77
N ILE A 114 -4.47 1.66 -5.81
CA ILE A 114 -5.53 2.65 -6.03
C ILE A 114 -6.86 1.91 -6.03
N SER A 115 -7.80 2.32 -5.21
CA SER A 115 -9.11 1.68 -5.10
C SER A 115 -10.22 2.62 -5.55
N LYS A 116 -11.26 2.11 -6.20
CA LYS A 116 -12.50 2.86 -6.29
C LYS A 116 -13.00 3.24 -4.90
N ARG A 117 -13.45 4.47 -4.75
CA ARG A 117 -13.98 5.01 -3.50
C ARG A 117 -15.15 4.18 -2.98
N GLU A 118 -16.06 3.75 -3.85
CA GLU A 118 -17.25 2.98 -3.50
C GLU A 118 -16.99 1.64 -2.80
N ILE A 119 -15.83 1.02 -3.08
CA ILE A 119 -15.43 -0.25 -2.46
C ILE A 119 -14.39 -0.08 -1.34
N ALA A 120 -13.84 1.12 -1.16
CA ALA A 120 -12.84 1.45 -0.16
C ALA A 120 -13.49 1.55 1.24
N PRO A 121 -13.25 0.61 2.16
CA PRO A 121 -13.78 0.72 3.52
C PRO A 121 -12.97 1.72 4.34
N LEU A 122 -13.45 2.08 5.51
CA LEU A 122 -12.59 2.73 6.49
C LEU A 122 -11.52 1.74 6.98
N TYR A 123 -10.35 2.26 7.31
CA TYR A 123 -9.30 1.48 7.97
C TYR A 123 -9.74 1.07 9.37
N ASN A 124 -9.43 -0.16 9.75
CA ASN A 124 -9.60 -0.60 11.13
C ASN A 124 -8.48 0.01 11.99
N THR A 125 -8.83 0.92 12.88
CA THR A 125 -7.89 1.64 13.74
C THR A 125 -7.39 0.82 14.93
N ASP A 126 -7.89 -0.40 15.15
CA ASP A 126 -7.33 -1.35 16.12
C ASP A 126 -5.92 -1.81 15.68
N TYR A 127 -5.68 -1.84 14.36
CA TYR A 127 -4.35 -2.08 13.78
C TYR A 127 -3.62 -0.74 13.62
N ARG A 128 -2.57 -0.54 14.40
CA ARG A 128 -1.82 0.72 14.39
C ARG A 128 -0.73 0.80 13.33
N LEU A 129 -0.23 -0.35 12.86
CA LEU A 129 0.95 -0.47 12.01
C LEU A 129 0.67 -1.13 10.65
N THR A 130 -0.40 -1.91 10.54
CA THR A 130 -0.67 -2.73 9.35
C THR A 130 -2.14 -2.73 8.92
N ALA A 131 -2.91 -1.69 9.26
CA ALA A 131 -4.28 -1.56 8.79
C ALA A 131 -4.37 -1.39 7.26
N ASP A 132 -3.30 -0.93 6.59
CA ASP A 132 -3.16 -0.91 5.13
C ASP A 132 -3.23 -2.32 4.53
N TYR A 133 -2.65 -3.30 5.19
CA TYR A 133 -2.72 -4.69 4.77
C TYR A 133 -4.16 -5.24 4.85
N ASP A 134 -4.86 -4.99 5.97
CA ASP A 134 -6.29 -5.34 6.14
C ASP A 134 -7.15 -4.61 5.09
N TRP A 135 -6.91 -3.33 4.88
CA TRP A 135 -7.64 -2.49 3.94
C TRP A 135 -7.52 -2.98 2.49
N CYS A 136 -6.30 -3.26 2.02
CA CYS A 136 -6.08 -3.80 0.68
C CYS A 136 -6.80 -5.15 0.48
N ILE A 137 -6.78 -6.04 1.48
CA ILE A 137 -7.52 -7.31 1.45
C ILE A 137 -9.03 -7.04 1.31
N GLN A 138 -9.56 -6.10 2.08
CA GLN A 138 -10.98 -5.75 2.04
C GLN A 138 -11.39 -5.16 0.68
N CYS A 139 -10.59 -4.25 0.11
CA CYS A 139 -10.81 -3.72 -1.23
C CYS A 139 -10.82 -4.84 -2.28
N LEU A 140 -9.82 -5.74 -2.25
CA LEU A 140 -9.72 -6.85 -3.18
C LEU A 140 -10.85 -7.89 -3.03
N LYS A 141 -11.41 -8.07 -1.85
CA LYS A 141 -12.59 -8.93 -1.64
C LYS A 141 -13.86 -8.37 -2.26
N ARG A 142 -13.96 -7.05 -2.36
CA ARG A 142 -15.10 -6.34 -2.96
C ARG A 142 -14.91 -6.09 -4.46
N ALA A 143 -13.67 -6.05 -4.92
CA ALA A 143 -13.33 -5.80 -6.31
C ALA A 143 -13.77 -6.94 -7.23
N LYS A 144 -14.40 -6.60 -8.34
CA LYS A 144 -14.72 -7.51 -9.45
C LYS A 144 -13.68 -7.44 -10.56
N ARG A 145 -13.08 -6.27 -10.78
CA ARG A 145 -12.08 -5.99 -11.81
C ARG A 145 -10.84 -5.37 -11.20
N VAL A 146 -9.71 -6.01 -11.41
CA VAL A 146 -8.40 -5.58 -10.90
C VAL A 146 -7.46 -5.42 -12.09
N HIS A 147 -6.73 -4.30 -12.16
CA HIS A 147 -5.86 -3.95 -13.28
C HIS A 147 -4.43 -3.71 -12.82
N ASN A 148 -3.49 -4.49 -13.36
CA ASN A 148 -2.08 -4.21 -13.28
C ASN A 148 -1.72 -3.21 -14.38
N THR A 149 -1.15 -2.07 -14.00
CA THR A 149 -0.68 -1.06 -14.95
C THR A 149 0.64 -1.44 -15.60
N HIS A 150 1.40 -2.37 -15.01
CA HIS A 150 2.80 -2.69 -15.33
C HIS A 150 3.74 -1.46 -15.24
N LEU A 151 3.31 -0.42 -14.53
CA LEU A 151 4.08 0.81 -14.31
C LEU A 151 4.63 0.84 -12.89
N VAL A 152 5.72 1.56 -12.70
CA VAL A 152 6.11 2.02 -11.37
C VAL A 152 5.22 3.23 -11.04
N LEU A 153 4.51 3.18 -9.92
CA LEU A 153 3.53 4.21 -9.55
C LEU A 153 4.07 5.18 -8.52
N SER A 154 4.86 4.68 -7.57
CA SER A 154 5.33 5.49 -6.44
C SER A 154 6.78 5.20 -6.08
N ASP A 155 7.41 6.21 -5.51
CA ASP A 155 8.64 6.11 -4.75
C ASP A 155 8.27 6.02 -3.27
N PHE A 156 8.73 4.96 -2.62
CA PHE A 156 8.48 4.69 -1.21
C PHE A 156 9.74 4.99 -0.41
N LEU A 157 9.60 5.84 0.61
CA LEU A 157 10.68 6.13 1.54
C LEU A 157 10.94 4.91 2.45
N GLU A 158 12.16 4.37 2.46
CA GLU A 158 12.50 3.13 3.19
C GLU A 158 12.31 3.25 4.71
N GLU A 159 12.44 4.43 5.27
CA GLU A 159 12.30 4.73 6.70
C GLU A 159 10.84 4.96 7.10
N GLY A 160 10.11 3.90 7.45
CA GLY A 160 8.69 3.97 7.85
C GLY A 160 8.42 3.48 9.26
N LEU A 161 7.28 3.89 9.84
CA LEU A 161 6.80 3.49 11.19
C LEU A 161 6.76 1.97 11.39
N SER A 162 6.39 1.20 10.38
CA SER A 162 6.31 -0.26 10.44
C SER A 162 7.68 -0.91 10.50
N SER A 163 8.71 -0.30 9.91
CA SER A 163 10.10 -0.76 9.97
C SER A 163 10.68 -0.59 11.37
N ALA A 164 10.40 0.54 12.02
CA ALA A 164 10.81 0.83 13.38
C ALA A 164 10.13 -0.08 14.41
N ASN A 165 8.90 -0.55 14.14
CA ASN A 165 8.08 -1.36 15.06
C ASN A 165 7.86 -2.80 14.56
N ARG A 166 8.90 -3.43 14.03
CA ARG A 166 8.84 -4.71 13.30
C ARG A 166 8.10 -5.84 14.04
N LYS A 167 8.35 -6.02 15.34
CA LYS A 167 7.70 -7.09 16.14
C LYS A 167 6.18 -6.87 16.24
N ALA A 168 5.75 -5.66 16.57
CA ALA A 168 4.34 -5.31 16.68
C ALA A 168 3.64 -5.42 15.30
N SER A 169 4.27 -4.94 14.23
CA SER A 169 3.79 -5.07 12.86
C SER A 169 3.61 -6.54 12.44
N LEU A 170 4.54 -7.42 12.80
CA LEU A 170 4.41 -8.86 12.52
C LEU A 170 3.26 -9.50 13.28
N LYS A 171 3.02 -9.09 14.54
CA LYS A 171 1.89 -9.57 15.35
C LYS A 171 0.55 -9.17 14.72
N GLU A 172 0.37 -7.90 14.39
CA GLU A 172 -0.86 -7.43 13.72
C GLU A 172 -1.09 -8.15 12.39
N ARG A 173 -0.03 -8.34 11.58
CA ARG A 173 -0.13 -9.11 10.32
C ARG A 173 -0.57 -10.54 10.56
N TYR A 174 -0.03 -11.20 11.58
CA TYR A 174 -0.45 -12.56 11.94
C TYR A 174 -1.94 -12.60 12.29
N GLU A 175 -2.42 -11.65 13.07
CA GLU A 175 -3.84 -11.53 13.45
C GLU A 175 -4.74 -11.32 12.24
N ILE A 176 -4.36 -10.41 11.34
CA ILE A 176 -5.06 -10.17 10.08
C ILE A 176 -5.06 -11.44 9.20
N MET A 177 -3.93 -12.11 9.08
CA MET A 177 -3.84 -13.36 8.33
C MET A 177 -4.72 -14.46 8.93
N CYS A 178 -4.77 -14.59 10.24
CA CYS A 178 -5.68 -15.54 10.91
C CYS A 178 -7.16 -15.23 10.62
N LYS A 179 -7.52 -13.95 10.61
CA LYS A 179 -8.88 -13.46 10.30
C LYS A 179 -9.33 -13.86 8.89
N TYR A 180 -8.46 -13.74 7.88
CA TYR A 180 -8.85 -13.96 6.48
C TYR A 180 -8.54 -15.36 5.96
N TYR A 181 -7.51 -16.02 6.45
CA TYR A 181 -7.01 -17.28 5.89
C TYR A 181 -7.06 -18.45 6.86
N GLY A 182 -7.50 -18.19 8.10
CA GLY A 182 -7.59 -19.19 9.16
C GLY A 182 -6.24 -19.43 9.87
N LYS A 183 -6.32 -19.80 11.15
CA LYS A 183 -5.15 -19.96 12.03
C LYS A 183 -4.18 -21.03 11.55
N VAL A 184 -4.68 -22.20 11.16
CA VAL A 184 -3.85 -23.34 10.72
C VAL A 184 -3.05 -22.97 9.45
N SER A 185 -3.72 -22.41 8.44
CA SER A 185 -3.06 -21.94 7.21
C SER A 185 -2.01 -20.87 7.49
N THR A 186 -2.32 -19.95 8.40
CA THR A 186 -1.40 -18.86 8.78
C THR A 186 -0.15 -19.41 9.47
N ILE A 187 -0.28 -20.36 10.40
CA ILE A 187 0.85 -21.01 11.07
C ILE A 187 1.74 -21.73 10.04
N ALA A 188 1.13 -22.52 9.15
CA ALA A 188 1.87 -23.24 8.10
C ALA A 188 2.66 -22.28 7.19
N LEU A 189 2.05 -21.15 6.79
CA LEU A 189 2.71 -20.13 5.97
C LEU A 189 3.86 -19.44 6.72
N HIS A 190 3.69 -19.14 8.01
CA HIS A 190 4.77 -18.54 8.81
C HIS A 190 5.94 -19.51 9.00
N GLY A 191 5.67 -20.80 9.19
CA GLY A 191 6.69 -21.85 9.16
C GLY A 191 7.46 -21.86 7.83
N TRP A 192 6.74 -21.83 6.72
CA TRP A 192 7.34 -21.73 5.39
C TRP A 192 8.18 -20.46 5.20
N PHE A 193 7.70 -19.30 5.66
CA PHE A 193 8.47 -18.04 5.58
C PHE A 193 9.76 -18.11 6.41
N ALA A 194 9.72 -18.72 7.59
CA ALA A 194 10.89 -18.92 8.43
C ALA A 194 11.92 -19.83 7.72
N VAL A 195 11.49 -20.98 7.22
CA VAL A 195 12.35 -21.90 6.43
C VAL A 195 12.99 -21.16 5.27
N ARG A 196 12.21 -20.46 4.44
CA ARG A 196 12.72 -19.69 3.30
C ARG A 196 13.71 -18.60 3.71
N PHE A 197 13.48 -17.94 4.86
CA PHE A 197 14.39 -16.92 5.39
C PHE A 197 15.75 -17.53 5.79
N TYR A 198 15.75 -18.67 6.50
CA TYR A 198 16.98 -19.35 6.90
C TYR A 198 17.76 -19.89 5.69
N PHE A 199 17.07 -20.47 4.71
CA PHE A 199 17.73 -20.89 3.47
C PHE A 199 18.34 -19.72 2.71
N ALA A 200 17.62 -18.61 2.55
CA ALA A 200 18.14 -17.41 1.88
C ALA A 200 19.37 -16.83 2.60
N LYS A 201 19.37 -16.84 3.94
CA LYS A 201 20.54 -16.41 4.73
C LYS A 201 21.73 -17.35 4.56
N TRP A 202 21.49 -18.64 4.51
CA TRP A 202 22.55 -19.63 4.34
C TRP A 202 23.24 -19.55 2.97
N PHE A 203 22.46 -19.37 1.90
CA PHE A 203 23.03 -19.21 0.56
C PHE A 203 23.72 -17.85 0.35
N LYS A 204 23.24 -16.76 0.96
CA LYS A 204 23.91 -15.45 0.88
C LYS A 204 25.19 -15.35 1.72
N GLY A 205 25.37 -16.18 2.73
CA GLY A 205 26.59 -16.25 3.54
C GLY A 205 27.70 -17.12 2.94
N ARG A 206 27.54 -17.60 1.69
CA ARG A 206 28.52 -18.43 0.96
C ARG A 206 29.11 -17.73 -0.27
N VAL A 207 28.89 -16.40 -0.44
CA VAL A 207 29.53 -15.58 -1.49
C VAL A 207 30.39 -14.53 -0.83
#